data_d00b4bf63db17eadc4757a0e7c06e71c
#
_entry.id   d00b4bf63db17eadc4757a0e7c06e71c
#
_cell.length_a   1.000
_cell.length_b   1.000
_cell.length_c   1.000
_cell.angle_alpha   90.00
_cell.angle_beta   90.00
_cell.angle_gamma   90.00
#
_symmetry.space_group_name_H-M   'P 1'
#
loop_
_entity.id
_entity.type
_entity.pdbx_description
1 polymer ?
#
loop_
_entity_poly.entity_id
_entity_poly.type
_entity_poly.pdbx_seq_one_letter_code
_entity_poly.pdbx_strand_id
1 'polypeptide(L)'
;MKKYTRILIAIAIFLSGVALVPFVDLPEEGFSWQRFANVYKPGTLQINYQSGSPGSIFTITGLDFPPNAAANVSVNGHFLGTVPTDNNGALLFLIDTSGAEPGKYFVSVSAMDESDTVDFFLTSAAPLRSQEDEGPLFVLPEDIAMTVLYLPLIFR
;
A
#
# COMPACT_ATOMS: atom_id res chain seq x y z
N MET A 1 48.80 -31.89 54.49
CA MET A 1 47.98 -32.70 53.59
C MET A 1 46.46 -32.39 53.63
N LYS A 2 45.86 -31.87 54.70
CA LYS A 2 44.40 -31.62 54.78
C LYS A 2 43.86 -30.38 53.99
N LYS A 3 44.71 -29.42 53.64
CA LYS A 3 44.24 -28.20 52.92
C LYS A 3 44.02 -28.42 51.40
N TYR A 4 44.84 -29.23 50.76
CA TYR A 4 44.73 -29.48 49.30
C TYR A 4 43.57 -30.42 48.98
N THR A 5 43.19 -31.33 49.89
CA THR A 5 42.06 -32.23 49.70
C THR A 5 40.73 -31.46 49.61
N ARG A 6 40.57 -30.38 50.39
CA ARG A 6 39.35 -29.56 50.36
C ARG A 6 39.24 -28.73 49.07
N ILE A 7 40.36 -28.27 48.56
CA ILE A 7 40.39 -27.51 47.26
C ILE A 7 40.06 -28.44 46.11
N LEU A 8 40.60 -29.66 46.09
CA LEU A 8 40.29 -30.65 45.04
C LEU A 8 38.83 -31.06 45.03
N ILE A 9 38.20 -31.22 46.21
CA ILE A 9 36.76 -31.55 46.31
C ILE A 9 35.90 -30.39 45.82
N ALA A 10 36.25 -29.14 46.11
CA ALA A 10 35.55 -27.96 45.64
C ALA A 10 35.59 -27.81 44.10
N ILE A 11 36.77 -28.09 43.51
CA ILE A 11 36.93 -28.07 42.05
C ILE A 11 36.14 -29.19 41.36
N ALA A 12 36.10 -30.40 41.98
CA ALA A 12 35.35 -31.51 41.44
C ALA A 12 33.82 -31.24 41.47
N ILE A 13 33.30 -30.59 42.51
CA ILE A 13 31.89 -30.20 42.60
C ILE A 13 31.57 -29.11 41.56
N PHE A 14 32.47 -28.18 41.33
CA PHE A 14 32.24 -27.13 40.32
C PHE A 14 32.25 -27.68 38.89
N LEU A 15 33.13 -28.63 38.57
CA LEU A 15 33.20 -29.32 37.28
C LEU A 15 31.98 -30.25 37.03
N SER A 16 31.44 -30.88 38.08
CA SER A 16 30.25 -31.74 37.95
C SER A 16 28.96 -30.95 37.80
N GLY A 17 28.91 -29.71 38.32
CA GLY A 17 27.75 -28.80 38.16
C GLY A 17 27.57 -28.23 36.76
N VAL A 18 28.63 -28.12 35.99
CA VAL A 18 28.57 -27.60 34.60
C VAL A 18 28.08 -28.67 33.61
N ALA A 19 28.16 -29.96 33.95
CA ALA A 19 27.76 -31.05 33.06
C ALA A 19 26.24 -31.40 33.14
N LEU A 20 25.45 -30.73 33.95
CA LEU A 20 24.03 -30.96 34.13
C LEU A 20 23.13 -29.79 33.75
N VAL A 21 23.62 -28.88 32.92
CA VAL A 21 22.71 -28.02 32.19
C VAL A 21 22.08 -28.92 31.10
N PRO A 22 20.80 -29.33 31.20
CA PRO A 22 20.16 -29.94 30.04
C PRO A 22 20.30 -28.95 28.92
N PHE A 23 20.90 -29.34 27.78
CA PHE A 23 20.71 -28.68 26.54
C PHE A 23 19.20 -28.72 26.28
N VAL A 24 18.52 -27.70 26.76
CA VAL A 24 17.19 -27.40 26.27
C VAL A 24 17.46 -27.03 24.81
N ASP A 25 17.22 -27.97 23.91
CA ASP A 25 16.98 -27.64 22.50
C ASP A 25 15.81 -26.65 22.52
N LEU A 26 16.12 -25.38 22.68
CA LEU A 26 15.19 -24.34 22.31
C LEU A 26 14.91 -24.60 20.84
N PRO A 27 13.65 -24.90 20.47
CA PRO A 27 13.34 -24.99 19.07
C PRO A 27 13.87 -23.70 18.46
N GLU A 28 14.82 -23.80 17.53
CA GLU A 28 15.19 -22.72 16.63
C GLU A 28 14.00 -22.42 15.71
N GLU A 29 12.85 -22.15 16.30
CA GLU A 29 11.89 -21.29 15.66
C GLU A 29 12.52 -19.90 15.70
N GLY A 30 13.56 -19.74 14.90
CA GLY A 30 14.15 -18.46 14.64
C GLY A 30 13.01 -17.55 14.30
N PHE A 31 12.86 -16.48 15.10
CA PHE A 31 11.92 -15.41 14.86
C PHE A 31 12.18 -14.93 13.43
N SER A 32 11.53 -15.57 12.46
CA SER A 32 11.70 -15.22 11.07
C SER A 32 10.89 -13.97 10.83
N TRP A 33 11.58 -12.85 10.73
CA TRP A 33 11.02 -11.59 10.28
C TRP A 33 10.27 -11.75 8.95
N GLN A 34 10.59 -12.78 8.18
CA GLN A 34 9.89 -13.15 6.94
C GLN A 34 8.41 -13.54 7.18
N ARG A 35 8.06 -14.10 8.35
CA ARG A 35 6.66 -14.34 8.70
C ARG A 35 5.87 -13.05 8.92
N PHE A 36 6.54 -11.98 9.31
CA PHE A 36 5.92 -10.68 9.53
C PHE A 36 6.09 -9.74 8.32
N ALA A 37 7.12 -9.94 7.49
CA ALA A 37 7.31 -9.18 6.26
C ALA A 37 6.23 -9.45 5.20
N ASN A 38 5.54 -10.58 5.25
CA ASN A 38 4.41 -10.90 4.37
C ASN A 38 3.04 -10.46 4.94
N VAL A 39 2.99 -9.87 6.13
CA VAL A 39 1.74 -9.48 6.79
C VAL A 39 1.31 -8.06 6.41
N TYR A 40 2.22 -7.25 5.87
CA TYR A 40 1.92 -5.89 5.47
C TYR A 40 2.34 -5.65 4.02
N LYS A 41 1.42 -5.92 3.10
CA LYS A 41 1.49 -5.39 1.76
C LYS A 41 0.63 -4.12 1.75
N PRO A 42 1.22 -2.94 1.51
CA PRO A 42 0.42 -1.73 1.36
C PRO A 42 -0.54 -1.91 0.18
N GLY A 43 -1.74 -1.38 0.32
CA GLY A 43 -2.71 -1.35 -0.77
C GLY A 43 -2.07 -0.73 -2.02
N THR A 44 -2.31 -1.33 -3.17
CA THR A 44 -1.77 -0.90 -4.46
C THR A 44 -2.89 -0.58 -5.43
N LEU A 45 -2.80 0.56 -6.11
CA LEU A 45 -3.72 0.97 -7.17
C LEU A 45 -3.11 0.76 -8.55
N GLN A 46 -3.96 0.39 -9.49
CA GLN A 46 -3.64 0.31 -10.90
C GLN A 46 -4.70 1.02 -11.72
N ILE A 47 -4.30 1.61 -12.84
CA ILE A 47 -5.20 2.24 -13.80
C ILE A 47 -5.02 1.59 -15.16
N ASN A 48 -6.11 1.38 -15.89
CA ASN A 48 -6.07 0.73 -17.20
C ASN A 48 -5.36 1.56 -18.27
N TYR A 49 -5.47 2.90 -18.22
CA TYR A 49 -4.82 3.84 -19.16
C TYR A 49 -4.21 5.02 -18.42
N GLN A 50 -3.02 5.44 -18.83
CA GLN A 50 -2.35 6.62 -18.27
C GLN A 50 -2.79 7.93 -18.94
N SER A 51 -3.51 7.86 -20.08
CA SER A 51 -4.01 9.04 -20.77
C SER A 51 -5.26 8.78 -21.58
N GLY A 52 -6.12 9.80 -21.68
CA GLY A 52 -7.33 9.80 -22.49
C GLY A 52 -7.75 11.24 -22.87
N SER A 53 -8.72 11.36 -23.78
CA SER A 53 -9.39 12.66 -24.00
C SER A 53 -10.45 12.91 -22.92
N PRO A 54 -10.85 14.17 -22.68
CA PRO A 54 -12.05 14.46 -21.88
C PRO A 54 -13.26 13.66 -22.38
N GLY A 55 -14.06 13.12 -21.46
CA GLY A 55 -15.13 12.17 -21.75
C GLY A 55 -14.70 10.69 -21.73
N SER A 56 -13.41 10.41 -21.46
CA SER A 56 -12.93 9.05 -21.27
C SER A 56 -13.41 8.46 -19.95
N ILE A 57 -13.57 7.13 -19.94
CA ILE A 57 -13.82 6.36 -18.71
C ILE A 57 -12.57 5.55 -18.38
N PHE A 58 -12.07 5.74 -17.17
CA PHE A 58 -10.91 5.02 -16.64
C PHE A 58 -11.36 3.99 -15.62
N THR A 59 -10.79 2.78 -15.67
CA THR A 59 -10.95 1.76 -14.65
C THR A 59 -9.80 1.81 -13.67
N ILE A 60 -10.13 1.90 -12.39
CA ILE A 60 -9.17 1.83 -11.28
C ILE A 60 -9.40 0.51 -10.55
N THR A 61 -8.35 -0.26 -10.38
CA THR A 61 -8.34 -1.48 -9.57
C THR A 61 -7.41 -1.31 -8.40
N GLY A 62 -7.84 -1.78 -7.22
CA GLY A 62 -7.01 -1.81 -6.02
C GLY A 62 -6.86 -3.23 -5.51
N LEU A 63 -5.70 -3.53 -4.97
CA LEU A 63 -5.34 -4.83 -4.38
C LEU A 63 -4.67 -4.61 -3.02
N ASP A 64 -4.72 -5.63 -2.18
CA ASP A 64 -4.05 -5.67 -0.88
C ASP A 64 -4.53 -4.57 0.11
N PHE A 65 -5.74 -3.97 -0.08
CA PHE A 65 -6.38 -3.10 0.89
C PHE A 65 -7.01 -3.91 2.04
N PRO A 66 -7.37 -3.27 3.18
CA PRO A 66 -8.09 -3.95 4.24
C PRO A 66 -9.38 -4.60 3.71
N PRO A 67 -9.63 -5.90 3.98
CA PRO A 67 -10.79 -6.61 3.45
C PRO A 67 -12.09 -6.14 4.11
N ASN A 68 -13.19 -6.17 3.36
CA ASN A 68 -14.54 -5.77 3.81
C ASN A 68 -14.58 -4.36 4.44
N ALA A 69 -13.73 -3.46 3.96
CA ALA A 69 -13.65 -2.08 4.41
C ALA A 69 -14.30 -1.12 3.42
N ALA A 70 -14.69 0.07 3.90
CA ALA A 70 -15.09 1.17 3.05
C ALA A 70 -13.84 1.97 2.66
N ALA A 71 -13.48 1.97 1.38
CA ALA A 71 -12.38 2.74 0.84
C ALA A 71 -12.88 4.10 0.33
N ASN A 72 -12.31 5.17 0.82
CA ASN A 72 -12.61 6.54 0.39
C ASN A 72 -11.86 6.83 -0.91
N VAL A 73 -12.57 7.31 -1.91
CA VAL A 73 -12.03 7.72 -3.21
C VAL A 73 -12.00 9.24 -3.30
N SER A 74 -10.85 9.79 -3.66
CA SER A 74 -10.69 11.22 -3.90
C SER A 74 -9.87 11.48 -5.18
N VAL A 75 -10.13 12.59 -5.85
CA VAL A 75 -9.35 13.04 -7.00
C VAL A 75 -8.89 14.46 -6.79
N ASN A 76 -7.58 14.70 -6.91
CA ASN A 76 -6.93 15.98 -6.61
C ASN A 76 -7.33 16.56 -5.24
N GLY A 77 -7.55 15.68 -4.25
CA GLY A 77 -8.01 16.05 -2.90
C GLY A 77 -9.50 16.23 -2.73
N HIS A 78 -10.31 16.19 -3.81
CA HIS A 78 -11.77 16.22 -3.75
C HIS A 78 -12.33 14.83 -3.49
N PHE A 79 -13.08 14.66 -2.44
CA PHE A 79 -13.78 13.42 -2.12
C PHE A 79 -14.91 13.15 -3.13
N LEU A 80 -14.87 11.98 -3.77
CA LEU A 80 -15.91 11.55 -4.71
C LEU A 80 -16.92 10.59 -4.10
N GLY A 81 -16.49 9.75 -3.17
CA GLY A 81 -17.35 8.75 -2.55
C GLY A 81 -16.58 7.59 -1.93
N THR A 82 -17.29 6.50 -1.68
CA THR A 82 -16.72 5.29 -1.09
C THR A 82 -17.00 4.07 -1.95
N VAL A 83 -16.03 3.13 -1.99
CA VAL A 83 -16.15 1.82 -2.63
C VAL A 83 -15.85 0.75 -1.60
N PRO A 84 -16.66 -0.31 -1.48
CA PRO A 84 -16.33 -1.42 -0.60
C PRO A 84 -15.17 -2.23 -1.18
N THR A 85 -14.24 -2.67 -0.33
CA THR A 85 -13.30 -3.73 -0.66
C THR A 85 -13.95 -5.09 -0.48
N ASP A 86 -13.55 -6.06 -1.27
CA ASP A 86 -14.02 -7.44 -1.14
C ASP A 86 -13.33 -8.16 0.06
N ASN A 87 -13.61 -9.47 0.20
CA ASN A 87 -13.02 -10.31 1.25
C ASN A 87 -11.52 -10.58 1.08
N ASN A 88 -10.93 -10.22 -0.07
CA ASN A 88 -9.50 -10.33 -0.36
C ASN A 88 -8.80 -8.96 -0.34
N GLY A 89 -9.53 -7.88 -0.05
CA GLY A 89 -9.00 -6.52 -0.08
C GLY A 89 -8.88 -5.95 -1.50
N ALA A 90 -9.58 -6.52 -2.48
CA ALA A 90 -9.65 -5.96 -3.82
C ALA A 90 -10.82 -4.98 -3.95
N LEU A 91 -10.64 -3.96 -4.78
CA LEU A 91 -11.68 -3.01 -5.16
C LEU A 91 -11.59 -2.68 -6.65
N LEU A 92 -12.71 -2.24 -7.23
CA LEU A 92 -12.80 -1.76 -8.59
C LEU A 92 -13.81 -0.64 -8.66
N PHE A 93 -13.47 0.44 -9.37
CA PHE A 93 -14.39 1.52 -9.70
C PHE A 93 -13.99 2.23 -10.98
N LEU A 94 -14.89 3.02 -11.49
CA LEU A 94 -14.76 3.74 -12.75
C LEU A 94 -14.77 5.25 -12.50
N ILE A 95 -14.00 5.97 -13.29
CA ILE A 95 -13.98 7.43 -13.32
C ILE A 95 -14.40 7.91 -14.71
N ASP A 96 -15.53 8.61 -14.76
CA ASP A 96 -16.01 9.32 -15.95
C ASP A 96 -15.50 10.77 -15.95
N THR A 97 -14.80 11.12 -17.02
CA THR A 97 -14.18 12.43 -17.18
C THR A 97 -14.97 13.35 -18.14
N SER A 98 -16.29 13.11 -18.31
CA SER A 98 -17.13 13.86 -19.26
C SER A 98 -17.22 15.36 -18.96
N GLY A 99 -17.13 15.75 -17.68
CA GLY A 99 -17.11 17.16 -17.26
C GLY A 99 -15.72 17.72 -16.97
N ALA A 100 -14.65 16.93 -17.18
CA ALA A 100 -13.31 17.30 -16.74
C ALA A 100 -12.52 18.04 -17.84
N GLU A 101 -11.72 19.03 -17.42
CA GLU A 101 -10.82 19.76 -18.31
C GLU A 101 -9.52 18.97 -18.59
N PRO A 102 -8.81 19.28 -19.71
CA PRO A 102 -7.47 18.74 -19.92
C PRO A 102 -6.52 19.10 -18.77
N GLY A 103 -5.78 18.10 -18.27
CA GLY A 103 -4.87 18.29 -17.14
C GLY A 103 -4.42 16.99 -16.52
N LYS A 104 -3.69 17.10 -15.40
CA LYS A 104 -3.23 15.95 -14.61
C LYS A 104 -4.18 15.72 -13.43
N TYR A 105 -4.51 14.46 -13.21
CA TYR A 105 -5.42 14.02 -12.16
C TYR A 105 -4.75 12.94 -11.30
N PHE A 106 -4.83 13.10 -9.99
CA PHE A 106 -4.34 12.15 -9.01
C PHE A 106 -5.52 11.49 -8.31
N VAL A 107 -5.67 10.20 -8.49
CA VAL A 107 -6.70 9.39 -7.85
C VAL A 107 -6.10 8.76 -6.61
N SER A 108 -6.61 9.12 -5.45
CA SER A 108 -6.17 8.57 -4.17
C SER A 108 -7.30 7.74 -3.56
N VAL A 109 -6.96 6.56 -3.07
CA VAL A 109 -7.86 5.68 -2.33
C VAL A 109 -7.28 5.46 -0.95
N SER A 110 -8.11 5.58 0.08
CA SER A 110 -7.74 5.31 1.46
C SER A 110 -8.77 4.44 2.15
N ALA A 111 -8.30 3.37 2.81
CA ALA A 111 -9.12 2.46 3.61
C ALA A 111 -8.41 2.18 4.92
N MET A 112 -9.02 2.54 6.06
CA MET A 112 -8.40 2.48 7.38
C MET A 112 -7.03 3.21 7.38
N ASP A 113 -5.94 2.48 7.63
CA ASP A 113 -4.58 3.03 7.72
C ASP A 113 -3.79 2.91 6.41
N GLU A 114 -4.43 2.40 5.33
CA GLU A 114 -3.79 2.19 4.04
C GLU A 114 -4.28 3.17 3.00
N SER A 115 -3.35 3.66 2.17
CA SER A 115 -3.66 4.55 1.07
C SER A 115 -2.65 4.39 -0.06
N ASP A 116 -3.15 4.56 -1.30
CA ASP A 116 -2.30 4.63 -2.48
C ASP A 116 -2.87 5.65 -3.47
N THR A 117 -2.05 6.06 -4.44
CA THR A 117 -2.40 7.08 -5.43
C THR A 117 -1.86 6.71 -6.80
N VAL A 118 -2.74 6.78 -7.82
CA VAL A 118 -2.36 6.69 -9.22
C VAL A 118 -2.68 7.99 -9.93
N ASP A 119 -2.03 8.25 -11.05
CA ASP A 119 -2.29 9.45 -11.84
C ASP A 119 -2.60 9.12 -13.30
N PHE A 120 -3.34 10.02 -13.94
CA PHE A 120 -3.60 10.01 -15.36
C PHE A 120 -3.65 11.43 -15.94
N PHE A 121 -3.56 11.51 -17.27
CA PHE A 121 -3.62 12.76 -18.00
C PHE A 121 -4.83 12.82 -18.94
N LEU A 122 -5.55 13.94 -18.93
CA LEU A 122 -6.51 14.28 -19.97
C LEU A 122 -5.89 15.25 -20.95
N THR A 123 -5.95 14.92 -22.22
CA THR A 123 -5.51 15.79 -23.30
C THR A 123 -6.36 15.56 -24.54
N SER A 124 -6.65 16.63 -25.27
CA SER A 124 -7.44 16.54 -26.50
C SER A 124 -6.75 15.74 -27.63
N ALA A 125 -5.44 15.52 -27.50
CA ALA A 125 -4.65 14.72 -28.46
C ALA A 125 -4.73 13.20 -28.17
N ALA A 126 -5.17 12.78 -26.98
CA ALA A 126 -5.32 11.36 -26.65
C ALA A 126 -6.62 10.79 -27.23
N PRO A 127 -6.69 9.47 -27.46
CA PRO A 127 -7.91 8.82 -27.87
C PRO A 127 -8.95 8.83 -26.73
N LEU A 128 -10.23 8.85 -27.11
CA LEU A 128 -11.33 8.60 -26.19
C LEU A 128 -11.24 7.15 -25.71
N ARG A 129 -11.31 6.94 -24.38
CA ARG A 129 -11.34 5.61 -23.75
C ARG A 129 -12.75 5.29 -23.35
N SER A 130 -13.27 4.17 -23.82
CA SER A 130 -14.58 3.66 -23.46
C SER A 130 -14.49 2.77 -22.21
N GLN A 131 -15.63 2.60 -21.55
CA GLN A 131 -15.78 1.68 -20.44
C GLN A 131 -15.53 0.23 -20.90
N GLU A 132 -14.66 -0.48 -20.19
CA GLU A 132 -14.32 -1.88 -20.44
C GLU A 132 -14.82 -2.81 -19.31
N ASP A 133 -15.01 -2.25 -18.10
CA ASP A 133 -15.39 -2.98 -16.90
C ASP A 133 -16.72 -2.50 -16.35
N GLU A 134 -17.33 -3.30 -15.48
CA GLU A 134 -18.53 -2.95 -14.72
C GLU A 134 -18.20 -2.66 -13.27
N GLY A 135 -18.66 -1.53 -12.74
CA GLY A 135 -18.42 -1.14 -11.36
C GLY A 135 -19.05 0.20 -10.99
N PRO A 136 -18.87 0.63 -9.72
CA PRO A 136 -19.29 1.96 -9.29
C PRO A 136 -18.64 3.04 -10.16
N LEU A 137 -19.46 3.97 -10.66
CA LEU A 137 -19.01 5.05 -11.55
C LEU A 137 -19.01 6.38 -10.79
N PHE A 138 -17.87 7.06 -10.76
CA PHE A 138 -17.73 8.41 -10.24
C PHE A 138 -17.53 9.39 -11.40
N VAL A 139 -18.31 10.46 -11.41
CA VAL A 139 -18.16 11.54 -12.38
C VAL A 139 -17.24 12.61 -11.79
N LEU A 140 -16.22 13.01 -12.53
CA LEU A 140 -15.32 14.09 -12.09
C LEU A 140 -16.07 15.43 -12.11
N PRO A 141 -16.01 16.20 -11.02
CA PRO A 141 -16.48 17.58 -11.03
C PRO A 141 -15.67 18.44 -12.01
N GLU A 142 -16.29 19.49 -12.53
CA GLU A 142 -15.59 20.54 -13.24
C GLU A 142 -14.61 21.25 -12.31
N ASP A 143 -13.57 21.87 -12.86
CA ASP A 143 -12.60 22.74 -12.14
C ASP A 143 -11.66 22.07 -11.12
N ILE A 144 -11.51 20.73 -11.11
CA ILE A 144 -10.57 20.06 -10.23
C ILE A 144 -9.22 19.68 -10.87
N ALA A 145 -9.01 20.05 -12.15
CA ALA A 145 -7.74 19.83 -12.82
C ALA A 145 -6.60 20.59 -12.10
N MET A 146 -5.47 19.91 -11.86
CA MET A 146 -4.28 20.62 -11.39
C MET A 146 -3.66 21.41 -12.55
N THR A 147 -3.77 22.72 -12.49
CA THR A 147 -3.05 23.62 -13.40
C THR A 147 -1.58 23.64 -13.01
N VAL A 148 -0.70 23.11 -13.86
CA VAL A 148 0.75 23.27 -13.67
C VAL A 148 1.11 24.72 -14.03
N LEU A 149 1.28 25.56 -13.02
CA LEU A 149 1.73 26.94 -13.21
C LEU A 149 3.22 26.91 -13.59
N TYR A 150 3.55 27.07 -14.85
CA TYR A 150 4.92 27.35 -15.28
C TYR A 150 5.27 28.78 -14.91
N LEU A 151 5.94 28.98 -13.78
CA LEU A 151 6.59 30.27 -13.49
C LEU A 151 7.82 30.40 -14.41
N PRO A 152 7.85 31.40 -15.33
CA PRO A 152 9.04 31.63 -16.13
C PRO A 152 10.18 32.03 -15.17
N LEU A 153 11.25 31.26 -15.15
CA LEU A 153 12.49 31.64 -14.49
C LEU A 153 13.08 32.83 -15.21
N ILE A 154 12.86 34.02 -14.68
CA ILE A 154 13.54 35.24 -15.13
C ILE A 154 14.94 35.21 -14.53
N PHE A 155 15.93 34.75 -15.29
CA PHE A 155 17.33 34.98 -14.98
C PHE A 155 17.66 36.47 -15.23
N ARG A 156 18.12 37.13 -14.18
CA ARG A 156 18.68 38.47 -14.23
C ARG A 156 20.20 38.41 -14.26
#